data_8e99bde4c64102556dc13606bb7e8445
#
_entry.id   8e99bde4c64102556dc13606bb7e8445
#
_cell.length_a   1.000
_cell.length_b   1.000
_cell.length_c   1.000
_cell.angle_alpha   90.00
_cell.angle_beta   90.00
_cell.angle_gamma   90.00
#
_symmetry.space_group_name_H-M   'P 1'
#
loop_
_entity.id
_entity.type
_entity.pdbx_description
1 polymer ?
#
loop_
_entity_poly.entity_id
_entity_poly.type
_entity_poly.pdbx_seq_one_letter_code
_entity_poly.pdbx_strand_id
1 'polypeptide(L)'
;MRKNNHRTTLATALAVVIALGIGACGQISEVFKPQPPPVSPVPQDVKLLNQGPLWDSANRAAYYTQDQGSRMMPLAWFKALRLNDNTKFAQDGLARYGYLANPDSPAGLPVGFTTGAWQNTEYVGMTCAACHTRQIRVDGAYFRVDGGPALSNLQGLFADMDAAVQQVLASDANFTVFATEVLGQNAPPAAVTRLRADVASWAGPYHTLIEKSLPKSQPWGVGRADAVGMILNRLGGLDIGVTPDRVIAGNIRPADAPVRYPFLWNATMQDKTQWAGFAPNGNDLFGLVRNLGEVYGVFGIFNPQPRPEWVGGVDYISVNSADFKGLDRLEQMTRRIGKPEWPWKVDRTLAAQGEKLFRRPDQNGKSCATCHGIVKQNVPFLPVTWKTPLIDVETDSRQYATLQWQGDSGVMNGSYLLLPFKRIQPTESLVTLLSTATAGAILQKAGLREDPLSTSQSILLKNPKKNAPLVVDAMRAPASSTTAYKYESRVLQGIWAAAPYLHNGSVPTLTDLLEPADKRPVSFEVGVDYDIDKVGLAGTQTVSPVSRTETTGCEARDSGNSRCGHEGVGFGTKWGPNEKRALLEYLKTL
;
A
#
# COMPACT_ATOMS: atom_id res chain seq x y z
N MET A 1 61.37 46.83 28.20
CA MET A 1 60.31 46.39 29.14
C MET A 1 59.01 46.99 28.71
N ARG A 2 58.19 46.23 27.99
CA ARG A 2 56.76 46.34 27.75
C ARG A 2 56.35 45.42 26.59
N LYS A 3 56.18 44.17 26.87
CA LYS A 3 55.47 43.19 26.02
C LYS A 3 54.88 42.18 26.99
N ASN A 4 53.57 42.21 27.13
CA ASN A 4 52.74 41.11 27.62
C ASN A 4 51.45 41.64 28.24
N ASN A 5 50.53 42.18 27.43
CA ASN A 5 49.15 42.38 27.91
C ASN A 5 48.10 42.30 26.78
N HIS A 6 48.48 41.93 25.56
CA HIS A 6 47.48 41.82 24.46
C HIS A 6 47.01 40.41 24.12
N ARG A 7 47.56 39.37 24.77
CA ARG A 7 47.17 37.98 24.48
C ARG A 7 46.04 37.42 25.35
N THR A 8 45.81 37.99 26.52
CA THR A 8 44.78 37.52 27.47
C THR A 8 43.39 38.08 27.18
N THR A 9 43.32 39.27 26.59
CA THR A 9 42.01 39.92 26.24
C THR A 9 41.39 39.34 24.95
N LEU A 10 42.20 38.80 24.03
CA LEU A 10 41.64 38.16 22.81
C LEU A 10 41.06 36.77 23.07
N ALA A 11 41.66 36.03 24.02
CA ALA A 11 41.19 34.67 24.34
C ALA A 11 39.85 34.69 25.08
N THR A 12 39.62 35.72 25.92
CA THR A 12 38.35 35.84 26.65
C THR A 12 37.20 36.35 25.75
N ALA A 13 37.49 37.19 24.75
CA ALA A 13 36.50 37.66 23.79
C ALA A 13 36.07 36.57 22.83
N LEU A 14 37.00 35.66 22.45
CA LEU A 14 36.70 34.54 21.54
C LEU A 14 35.88 33.45 22.24
N ALA A 15 36.10 33.20 23.52
CA ALA A 15 35.32 32.22 24.29
C ALA A 15 33.88 32.67 24.54
N VAL A 16 33.63 33.98 24.73
CA VAL A 16 32.28 34.54 24.91
C VAL A 16 31.47 34.51 23.57
N VAL A 17 32.13 34.73 22.42
CA VAL A 17 31.44 34.68 21.11
C VAL A 17 31.09 33.24 20.74
N ILE A 18 31.93 32.24 21.07
CA ILE A 18 31.66 30.82 20.82
C ILE A 18 30.54 30.31 21.77
N ALA A 19 30.51 30.74 23.02
CA ALA A 19 29.45 30.36 23.97
C ALA A 19 28.09 30.96 23.62
N LEU A 20 28.06 32.17 23.09
CA LEU A 20 26.80 32.82 22.60
C LEU A 20 26.35 32.24 21.24
N GLY A 21 27.29 31.77 20.39
CA GLY A 21 26.96 31.12 19.11
C GLY A 21 26.36 29.73 19.28
N ILE A 22 26.80 28.94 20.26
CA ILE A 22 26.28 27.59 20.54
C ILE A 22 24.92 27.67 21.25
N GLY A 23 24.69 28.65 22.12
CA GLY A 23 23.41 28.87 22.76
C GLY A 23 22.31 29.36 21.79
N ALA A 24 22.67 30.16 20.78
CA ALA A 24 21.73 30.66 19.77
C ALA A 24 21.35 29.59 18.74
N CYS A 25 22.26 28.67 18.36
CA CYS A 25 21.93 27.56 17.47
C CYS A 25 21.01 26.51 18.13
N GLY A 26 21.10 26.28 19.43
CA GLY A 26 20.19 25.41 20.17
C GLY A 26 18.77 25.97 20.29
N GLN A 27 18.62 27.28 20.46
CA GLN A 27 17.31 27.93 20.55
C GLN A 27 16.67 28.18 19.17
N ILE A 28 17.44 28.33 18.10
CA ILE A 28 16.93 28.50 16.74
C ILE A 28 16.37 27.15 16.21
N SER A 29 16.88 26.01 16.65
CA SER A 29 16.36 24.70 16.23
C SER A 29 15.03 24.34 16.91
N GLU A 30 14.67 24.93 18.05
CA GLU A 30 13.36 24.75 18.68
C GLU A 30 12.28 25.67 18.11
N VAL A 31 12.64 26.84 17.58
CA VAL A 31 11.69 27.80 16.99
C VAL A 31 11.22 27.39 15.59
N PHE A 32 11.96 26.50 14.91
CA PHE A 32 11.63 26.00 13.57
C PHE A 32 11.25 24.51 13.50
N LYS A 33 10.80 23.91 14.60
CA LYS A 33 10.02 22.66 14.46
C LYS A 33 8.72 23.04 13.76
N PRO A 34 8.45 22.53 12.54
CA PRO A 34 7.16 22.78 11.91
C PRO A 34 6.09 22.29 12.87
N GLN A 35 5.24 23.20 13.36
CA GLN A 35 4.04 22.74 14.04
C GLN A 35 3.28 21.84 13.08
N PRO A 36 2.84 20.65 13.49
CA PRO A 36 1.97 19.87 12.64
C PRO A 36 0.80 20.76 12.24
N PRO A 37 0.47 20.82 10.94
CA PRO A 37 -0.65 21.63 10.49
C PRO A 37 -1.90 21.23 11.28
N PRO A 38 -2.77 22.20 11.63
CA PRO A 38 -3.98 21.90 12.37
C PRO A 38 -4.77 20.83 11.62
N VAL A 39 -5.20 19.79 12.32
CA VAL A 39 -6.03 18.72 11.75
C VAL A 39 -7.29 19.37 11.21
N SER A 40 -7.53 19.23 9.92
CA SER A 40 -8.74 19.80 9.30
C SER A 40 -9.97 19.12 9.89
N PRO A 41 -11.04 19.89 10.20
CA PRO A 41 -12.26 19.31 10.73
C PRO A 41 -12.80 18.25 9.74
N VAL A 42 -13.36 17.17 10.28
CA VAL A 42 -14.04 16.14 9.48
C VAL A 42 -15.14 16.81 8.65
N PRO A 43 -15.13 16.69 7.30
CA PRO A 43 -16.15 17.31 6.49
C PRO A 43 -17.53 16.73 6.82
N GLN A 44 -18.49 17.60 7.11
CA GLN A 44 -19.85 17.16 7.46
C GLN A 44 -20.70 16.81 6.23
N ASP A 45 -20.35 17.34 5.05
CA ASP A 45 -21.14 17.20 3.82
C ASP A 45 -20.24 16.63 2.70
N VAL A 46 -20.24 15.30 2.58
CA VAL A 46 -19.46 14.57 1.58
C VAL A 46 -20.39 14.00 0.53
N LYS A 47 -20.24 14.43 -0.72
CA LYS A 47 -21.00 13.91 -1.86
C LYS A 47 -20.46 12.54 -2.27
N LEU A 48 -21.30 11.52 -2.20
CA LEU A 48 -20.98 10.18 -2.69
C LEU A 48 -21.21 10.14 -4.20
N LEU A 49 -20.20 9.73 -4.95
CA LEU A 49 -20.32 9.64 -6.42
C LEU A 49 -21.12 8.41 -6.84
N ASN A 50 -21.79 8.54 -8.00
CA ASN A 50 -22.43 7.40 -8.63
C ASN A 50 -21.37 6.44 -9.17
N GLN A 51 -21.41 5.19 -8.71
CA GLN A 51 -20.51 4.12 -9.12
C GLN A 51 -21.29 2.87 -9.59
N GLY A 52 -22.43 3.13 -10.20
CA GLY A 52 -23.27 2.11 -10.81
C GLY A 52 -24.32 1.49 -9.87
N PRO A 53 -25.29 0.75 -10.45
CA PRO A 53 -26.48 0.28 -9.74
C PRO A 53 -26.20 -0.83 -8.71
N LEU A 54 -25.04 -1.47 -8.77
CA LEU A 54 -24.65 -2.53 -7.82
C LEU A 54 -23.91 -1.98 -6.60
N TRP A 55 -23.59 -0.66 -6.58
CA TRP A 55 -22.86 -0.03 -5.49
C TRP A 55 -23.78 0.88 -4.67
N ASP A 56 -24.50 0.27 -3.75
CA ASP A 56 -25.44 0.94 -2.85
C ASP A 56 -24.83 1.24 -1.47
N SER A 57 -25.60 1.85 -0.59
CA SER A 57 -25.19 2.20 0.78
C SER A 57 -24.87 0.98 1.64
N ALA A 58 -25.58 -0.13 1.46
CA ALA A 58 -25.34 -1.35 2.23
C ALA A 58 -24.00 -2.01 1.83
N ASN A 59 -23.71 -2.11 0.53
CA ASN A 59 -22.41 -2.59 0.03
C ASN A 59 -21.27 -1.68 0.49
N ARG A 60 -21.46 -0.37 0.49
CA ARG A 60 -20.46 0.61 0.99
C ARG A 60 -20.20 0.42 2.47
N ALA A 61 -21.23 0.37 3.31
CA ALA A 61 -21.07 0.19 4.75
C ALA A 61 -20.35 -1.13 5.08
N ALA A 62 -20.71 -2.21 4.40
CA ALA A 62 -20.02 -3.50 4.53
C ALA A 62 -18.55 -3.42 4.07
N TYR A 63 -18.27 -2.79 2.94
CA TYR A 63 -16.90 -2.62 2.43
C TYR A 63 -15.99 -1.84 3.39
N TYR A 64 -16.54 -0.83 4.08
CA TYR A 64 -15.78 -0.02 5.03
C TYR A 64 -15.39 -0.77 6.31
N THR A 65 -16.11 -1.83 6.66
CA THR A 65 -15.98 -2.51 7.96
C THR A 65 -15.75 -4.01 7.87
N GLN A 66 -15.73 -4.62 6.66
CA GLN A 66 -15.50 -6.05 6.51
C GLN A 66 -14.08 -6.42 6.95
N ASP A 67 -13.99 -7.21 8.03
CA ASP A 67 -12.71 -7.77 8.49
C ASP A 67 -12.13 -8.73 7.45
N GLN A 68 -10.82 -8.67 7.25
CA GLN A 68 -10.03 -9.56 6.39
C GLN A 68 -9.03 -10.42 7.17
N GLY A 69 -8.95 -10.20 8.50
CA GLY A 69 -8.01 -10.92 9.36
C GLY A 69 -6.75 -10.15 9.72
N SER A 70 -6.65 -8.86 9.40
CA SER A 70 -5.59 -8.00 9.92
C SER A 70 -5.70 -7.84 11.43
N ARG A 71 -4.57 -7.90 12.14
CA ARG A 71 -4.47 -7.84 13.61
C ARG A 71 -3.24 -7.01 13.99
N MET A 72 -3.31 -5.71 13.73
CA MET A 72 -2.16 -4.80 13.88
C MET A 72 -1.68 -4.74 15.32
N MET A 73 -2.61 -4.49 16.26
CA MET A 73 -2.33 -4.47 17.70
C MET A 73 -3.62 -4.66 18.49
N PRO A 74 -3.56 -5.07 19.78
CA PRO A 74 -4.72 -5.09 20.64
C PRO A 74 -5.46 -3.74 20.68
N LEU A 75 -6.78 -3.76 20.51
CA LEU A 75 -7.59 -2.53 20.43
C LEU A 75 -7.46 -1.66 21.68
N ALA A 76 -7.37 -2.28 22.86
CA ALA A 76 -7.17 -1.56 24.11
C ALA A 76 -5.84 -0.78 24.12
N TRP A 77 -4.78 -1.38 23.57
CA TRP A 77 -3.49 -0.70 23.45
C TRP A 77 -3.57 0.47 22.47
N PHE A 78 -4.14 0.24 21.29
CA PHE A 78 -4.32 1.27 20.26
C PHE A 78 -5.06 2.51 20.79
N LYS A 79 -6.10 2.29 21.61
CA LYS A 79 -6.86 3.38 22.25
C LYS A 79 -6.10 4.08 23.37
N ALA A 80 -5.17 3.39 24.04
CA ALA A 80 -4.35 3.92 25.12
C ALA A 80 -3.07 4.61 24.66
N LEU A 81 -2.59 4.35 23.41
CA LEU A 81 -1.39 5.00 22.88
C LEU A 81 -1.53 6.52 22.83
N ARG A 82 -0.38 7.19 23.01
CA ARG A 82 -0.25 8.65 22.94
C ARG A 82 0.90 9.04 22.04
N LEU A 83 0.77 10.16 21.36
CA LEU A 83 1.84 10.81 20.62
C LEU A 83 2.80 11.56 21.56
N ASN A 84 3.92 12.04 21.02
CA ASN A 84 4.93 12.78 21.79
C ASN A 84 4.40 14.07 22.46
N ASP A 85 3.33 14.66 21.93
CA ASP A 85 2.63 15.81 22.50
C ASP A 85 1.59 15.43 23.57
N ASN A 86 1.56 14.13 23.93
CA ASN A 86 0.62 13.53 24.89
C ASN A 86 -0.84 13.47 24.41
N THR A 87 -1.15 13.82 23.16
CA THR A 87 -2.49 13.58 22.60
C THR A 87 -2.73 12.08 22.36
N LYS A 88 -3.96 11.61 22.46
CA LYS A 88 -4.26 10.20 22.18
C LYS A 88 -4.05 9.89 20.71
N PHE A 89 -3.38 8.78 20.42
CA PHE A 89 -3.04 8.35 19.07
C PHE A 89 -4.27 8.26 18.14
N ALA A 90 -5.39 7.79 18.64
CA ALA A 90 -6.63 7.62 17.87
C ALA A 90 -7.63 8.79 18.02
N GLN A 91 -7.27 9.89 18.69
CA GLN A 91 -8.21 10.96 19.10
C GLN A 91 -8.92 11.63 17.93
N ASP A 92 -8.22 11.82 16.80
CA ASP A 92 -8.74 12.47 15.59
C ASP A 92 -9.32 11.48 14.57
N GLY A 93 -9.53 10.21 14.95
CA GLY A 93 -9.92 9.15 14.03
C GLY A 93 -8.89 8.93 12.93
N LEU A 94 -7.61 9.18 13.18
CA LEU A 94 -6.48 9.09 12.24
C LEU A 94 -6.57 10.06 11.05
N ALA A 95 -7.37 11.13 11.16
CA ALA A 95 -7.55 12.14 10.09
C ALA A 95 -6.22 12.84 9.72
N ARG A 96 -5.28 13.00 10.67
CA ARG A 96 -3.94 13.55 10.39
C ARG A 96 -3.12 12.72 9.39
N TYR A 97 -3.45 11.43 9.23
CA TYR A 97 -2.87 10.56 8.20
C TYR A 97 -3.75 10.47 6.94
N GLY A 98 -4.85 11.23 6.86
CA GLY A 98 -5.76 11.22 5.71
C GLY A 98 -6.78 10.09 5.69
N TYR A 99 -6.93 9.34 6.79
CA TYR A 99 -7.99 8.35 6.88
C TYR A 99 -9.35 9.03 7.09
N LEU A 100 -10.37 8.50 6.43
CA LEU A 100 -11.68 9.12 6.31
C LEU A 100 -12.58 8.70 7.46
N ALA A 101 -13.32 9.64 8.03
CA ALA A 101 -14.30 9.32 9.07
C ALA A 101 -15.33 8.31 8.58
N ASN A 102 -15.67 7.36 9.46
CA ASN A 102 -16.75 6.39 9.26
C ASN A 102 -17.75 6.52 10.42
N PRO A 103 -18.83 7.30 10.25
CA PRO A 103 -19.82 7.52 11.30
C PRO A 103 -20.55 6.24 11.70
N ASP A 104 -20.60 5.24 10.80
CA ASP A 104 -21.27 3.97 11.03
C ASP A 104 -20.35 2.91 11.69
N SER A 105 -19.12 3.27 12.06
CA SER A 105 -18.18 2.36 12.70
C SER A 105 -18.58 2.08 14.16
N PRO A 106 -18.87 0.81 14.54
CA PRO A 106 -19.21 0.48 15.94
C PRO A 106 -18.09 0.78 16.93
N ALA A 107 -16.84 0.74 16.49
CA ALA A 107 -15.65 0.98 17.32
C ALA A 107 -15.15 2.44 17.25
N GLY A 108 -15.79 3.32 16.48
CA GLY A 108 -15.35 4.70 16.24
C GLY A 108 -14.08 4.80 15.40
N LEU A 109 -13.78 3.76 14.59
CA LEU A 109 -12.62 3.70 13.74
C LEU A 109 -12.92 4.31 12.35
N PRO A 110 -11.92 4.84 11.61
CA PRO A 110 -12.13 5.40 10.29
C PRO A 110 -12.44 4.32 9.23
N VAL A 111 -12.80 4.76 8.03
CA VAL A 111 -13.04 3.89 6.88
C VAL A 111 -11.87 2.94 6.67
N GLY A 112 -12.18 1.64 6.57
CA GLY A 112 -11.20 0.59 6.33
C GLY A 112 -10.40 0.15 7.56
N PHE A 113 -10.73 0.67 8.75
CA PHE A 113 -10.23 0.11 10.01
C PHE A 113 -11.34 -0.71 10.67
N THR A 114 -10.98 -1.90 11.10
CA THR A 114 -11.91 -2.89 11.65
C THR A 114 -11.44 -3.41 12.98
N THR A 115 -12.33 -4.06 13.71
CA THR A 115 -11.94 -4.87 14.86
C THR A 115 -12.16 -6.35 14.56
N GLY A 116 -11.35 -7.20 15.20
CA GLY A 116 -11.49 -8.63 15.09
C GLY A 116 -10.79 -9.36 16.24
N ALA A 117 -11.39 -10.45 16.68
CA ALA A 117 -10.85 -11.24 17.78
C ALA A 117 -9.73 -12.19 17.32
N TRP A 118 -8.74 -12.37 18.18
CA TRP A 118 -7.74 -13.42 18.11
C TRP A 118 -7.41 -13.89 19.53
N GLN A 119 -7.56 -15.18 19.82
CA GLN A 119 -7.29 -15.77 21.15
C GLN A 119 -7.89 -14.95 22.31
N ASN A 120 -9.17 -14.61 22.25
CA ASN A 120 -9.90 -13.82 23.25
C ASN A 120 -9.46 -12.35 23.42
N THR A 121 -8.60 -11.85 22.57
CA THR A 121 -8.22 -10.43 22.53
C THR A 121 -8.78 -9.76 21.28
N GLU A 122 -9.39 -8.60 21.43
CA GLU A 122 -9.84 -7.78 20.31
C GLU A 122 -8.68 -6.94 19.77
N TYR A 123 -8.48 -6.97 18.46
CA TYR A 123 -7.43 -6.24 17.75
C TYR A 123 -8.03 -5.19 16.83
N VAL A 124 -7.31 -4.10 16.60
CA VAL A 124 -7.53 -3.22 15.46
C VAL A 124 -6.79 -3.79 14.25
N GLY A 125 -7.42 -3.70 13.09
CA GLY A 125 -6.84 -4.11 11.82
C GLY A 125 -7.27 -3.20 10.68
N MET A 126 -6.66 -3.40 9.51
CA MET A 126 -6.98 -2.69 8.27
C MET A 126 -7.65 -3.63 7.27
N THR A 127 -8.49 -3.06 6.41
CA THR A 127 -9.10 -3.76 5.28
C THR A 127 -8.92 -2.95 4.00
N CYS A 128 -9.32 -3.48 2.85
CA CYS A 128 -9.14 -2.88 1.52
C CYS A 128 -9.55 -1.39 1.48
N ALA A 129 -10.63 -1.02 2.16
CA ALA A 129 -11.15 0.34 2.14
C ALA A 129 -10.18 1.39 2.72
N ALA A 130 -9.24 1.02 3.59
CA ALA A 130 -8.25 1.95 4.17
C ALA A 130 -7.32 2.55 3.10
N CYS A 131 -6.93 1.74 2.10
CA CYS A 131 -6.05 2.15 1.01
C CYS A 131 -6.82 2.43 -0.29
N HIS A 132 -8.10 2.02 -0.36
CA HIS A 132 -8.92 2.08 -1.57
C HIS A 132 -10.26 2.79 -1.34
N THR A 133 -10.23 3.91 -0.62
CA THR A 133 -11.34 4.88 -0.57
C THR A 133 -10.76 6.28 -0.67
N ARG A 134 -11.08 6.96 -1.76
CA ARG A 134 -10.57 8.29 -2.07
C ARG A 134 -11.56 9.37 -1.70
N GLN A 135 -11.08 10.51 -1.27
CA GLN A 135 -11.85 11.75 -1.16
C GLN A 135 -11.08 12.86 -1.83
N ILE A 136 -11.77 13.65 -2.66
CA ILE A 136 -11.21 14.83 -3.33
C ILE A 136 -12.05 16.05 -2.99
N ARG A 137 -11.45 17.24 -3.10
CA ARG A 137 -12.13 18.52 -2.87
C ARG A 137 -12.05 19.41 -4.11
N VAL A 138 -13.19 19.91 -4.54
CA VAL A 138 -13.34 20.86 -5.66
C VAL A 138 -14.22 22.00 -5.20
N ASP A 139 -13.76 23.23 -5.31
CA ASP A 139 -14.47 24.45 -4.90
C ASP A 139 -15.07 24.35 -3.48
N GLY A 140 -14.32 23.77 -2.56
CA GLY A 140 -14.73 23.57 -1.16
C GLY A 140 -15.65 22.37 -0.91
N ALA A 141 -16.25 21.75 -1.94
CA ALA A 141 -17.09 20.57 -1.81
C ALA A 141 -16.26 19.28 -1.83
N TYR A 142 -16.61 18.32 -0.99
CA TYR A 142 -15.95 17.02 -0.93
C TYR A 142 -16.71 15.95 -1.71
N PHE A 143 -15.96 15.11 -2.45
CA PHE A 143 -16.48 14.00 -3.24
C PHE A 143 -15.78 12.72 -2.88
N ARG A 144 -16.52 11.68 -2.53
CA ARG A 144 -15.99 10.36 -2.16
C ARG A 144 -16.11 9.38 -3.31
N VAL A 145 -15.01 8.64 -3.54
CA VAL A 145 -14.86 7.63 -4.58
C VAL A 145 -14.43 6.33 -3.93
N ASP A 146 -15.35 5.38 -3.83
CA ASP A 146 -15.04 4.06 -3.28
C ASP A 146 -14.22 3.23 -4.28
N GLY A 147 -13.30 2.43 -3.80
CA GLY A 147 -12.33 1.72 -4.64
C GLY A 147 -11.25 2.64 -5.26
N GLY A 148 -11.29 3.95 -5.02
CA GLY A 148 -10.28 4.89 -5.51
C GLY A 148 -9.01 4.88 -4.67
N PRO A 149 -7.84 5.26 -5.25
CA PRO A 149 -6.58 5.32 -4.50
C PRO A 149 -6.69 6.34 -3.37
N ALA A 150 -6.62 5.85 -2.11
CA ALA A 150 -6.69 6.70 -0.93
C ALA A 150 -5.56 7.74 -0.90
N LEU A 151 -5.83 8.89 -0.32
CA LEU A 151 -4.83 9.94 -0.06
C LEU A 151 -4.40 9.87 1.42
N SER A 152 -3.91 8.71 1.82
CA SER A 152 -3.45 8.44 3.19
C SER A 152 -1.93 8.38 3.29
N ASN A 153 -1.40 8.81 4.44
CA ASN A 153 0.01 8.70 4.81
C ASN A 153 0.24 7.43 5.63
N LEU A 154 0.31 6.27 4.97
CA LEU A 154 0.52 4.98 5.63
C LEU A 154 1.88 4.90 6.32
N GLN A 155 2.94 5.46 5.71
CA GLN A 155 4.27 5.50 6.31
C GLN A 155 4.26 6.26 7.64
N GLY A 156 3.61 7.43 7.68
CA GLY A 156 3.48 8.22 8.90
C GLY A 156 2.71 7.48 9.99
N LEU A 157 1.61 6.81 9.64
CA LEU A 157 0.86 5.98 10.59
C LEU A 157 1.74 4.91 11.25
N PHE A 158 2.52 4.18 10.46
CA PHE A 158 3.37 3.09 10.96
C PHE A 158 4.53 3.62 11.81
N ALA A 159 5.17 4.69 11.37
CA ALA A 159 6.27 5.31 12.10
C ALA A 159 5.82 5.89 13.45
N ASP A 160 4.70 6.61 13.47
CA ASP A 160 4.18 7.22 14.72
C ASP A 160 3.64 6.16 15.68
N MET A 161 3.09 5.05 15.16
CA MET A 161 2.66 3.91 15.99
C MET A 161 3.86 3.25 16.67
N ASP A 162 4.97 3.06 15.95
CA ASP A 162 6.23 2.58 16.53
C ASP A 162 6.75 3.54 17.60
N ALA A 163 6.86 4.83 17.27
CA ALA A 163 7.32 5.85 18.20
C ALA A 163 6.47 5.91 19.48
N ALA A 164 5.15 5.81 19.34
CA ALA A 164 4.23 5.81 20.48
C ALA A 164 4.44 4.59 21.41
N VAL A 165 4.67 3.40 20.85
CA VAL A 165 4.97 2.20 21.65
C VAL A 165 6.35 2.28 22.29
N GLN A 166 7.37 2.77 21.58
CA GLN A 166 8.69 3.01 22.16
C GLN A 166 8.60 4.00 23.33
N GLN A 167 7.79 5.06 23.20
CA GLN A 167 7.55 6.01 24.29
C GLN A 167 6.90 5.35 25.52
N VAL A 168 5.93 4.46 25.33
CA VAL A 168 5.32 3.68 26.43
C VAL A 168 6.36 2.89 27.20
N LEU A 169 7.33 2.27 26.51
CA LEU A 169 8.37 1.44 27.10
C LEU A 169 9.56 2.23 27.66
N ALA A 170 9.70 3.51 27.31
CA ALA A 170 10.87 4.33 27.65
C ALA A 170 11.05 4.61 29.15
N SER A 171 9.95 4.59 29.95
CA SER A 171 10.01 4.81 31.39
C SER A 171 8.87 4.12 32.14
N ASP A 172 9.05 3.90 33.44
CA ASP A 172 8.00 3.37 34.30
C ASP A 172 6.80 4.32 34.43
N ALA A 173 7.05 5.62 34.41
CA ALA A 173 5.99 6.63 34.44
C ALA A 173 5.09 6.53 33.20
N ASN A 174 5.66 6.49 32.00
CA ASN A 174 4.90 6.36 30.77
C ASN A 174 4.13 5.03 30.73
N PHE A 175 4.79 3.94 31.14
CA PHE A 175 4.15 2.63 31.17
C PHE A 175 2.99 2.59 32.17
N THR A 176 3.12 3.24 33.34
CA THR A 176 2.04 3.29 34.35
C THR A 176 0.79 3.98 33.79
N VAL A 177 0.95 5.10 33.08
CA VAL A 177 -0.18 5.77 32.43
C VAL A 177 -0.87 4.83 31.43
N PHE A 178 -0.09 4.21 30.54
CA PHE A 178 -0.61 3.26 29.56
C PHE A 178 -1.30 2.06 30.22
N ALA A 179 -0.67 1.42 31.21
CA ALA A 179 -1.20 0.27 31.91
C ALA A 179 -2.51 0.59 32.65
N THR A 180 -2.61 1.79 33.24
CA THR A 180 -3.84 2.26 33.88
C THR A 180 -4.99 2.41 32.89
N GLU A 181 -4.74 2.90 31.69
CA GLU A 181 -5.75 2.99 30.62
C GLU A 181 -6.18 1.62 30.09
N VAL A 182 -5.25 0.66 29.98
CA VAL A 182 -5.51 -0.68 29.45
C VAL A 182 -6.17 -1.61 30.47
N LEU A 183 -5.71 -1.59 31.72
CA LEU A 183 -6.08 -2.54 32.76
C LEU A 183 -7.00 -1.94 33.84
N GLY A 184 -7.14 -0.62 33.90
CA GLY A 184 -7.82 0.09 34.96
C GLY A 184 -6.89 0.44 36.15
N GLN A 185 -7.36 1.38 37.01
CA GLN A 185 -6.56 1.95 38.11
C GLN A 185 -6.13 0.93 39.20
N ASN A 186 -6.90 -0.12 39.38
CA ASN A 186 -6.69 -1.12 40.46
C ASN A 186 -6.14 -2.46 39.93
N ALA A 187 -5.42 -2.43 38.82
CA ALA A 187 -4.85 -3.64 38.22
C ALA A 187 -3.83 -4.29 39.17
N PRO A 188 -3.86 -5.63 39.36
CA PRO A 188 -2.87 -6.34 40.16
C PRO A 188 -1.45 -6.13 39.58
N PRO A 189 -0.39 -5.99 40.39
CA PRO A 189 0.99 -5.83 39.93
C PRO A 189 1.42 -6.91 38.93
N ALA A 190 1.01 -8.14 39.11
CA ALA A 190 1.29 -9.24 38.20
C ALA A 190 0.69 -9.01 36.79
N ALA A 191 -0.51 -8.42 36.69
CA ALA A 191 -1.13 -8.08 35.42
C ALA A 191 -0.38 -6.94 34.71
N VAL A 192 0.09 -5.94 35.45
CA VAL A 192 0.91 -4.84 34.93
C VAL A 192 2.25 -5.35 34.41
N THR A 193 2.93 -6.25 35.17
CA THR A 193 4.18 -6.88 34.73
C THR A 193 3.99 -7.70 33.46
N ARG A 194 2.91 -8.48 33.39
CA ARG A 194 2.56 -9.27 32.20
C ARG A 194 2.29 -8.37 31.00
N LEU A 195 1.49 -7.32 31.16
CA LEU A 195 1.23 -6.36 30.09
C LEU A 195 2.52 -5.76 29.55
N ARG A 196 3.49 -5.40 30.42
CA ARG A 196 4.79 -4.85 29.97
C ARG A 196 5.54 -5.87 29.13
N ALA A 197 5.57 -7.11 29.53
CA ALA A 197 6.22 -8.19 28.78
C ALA A 197 5.54 -8.40 27.41
N ASP A 198 4.21 -8.40 27.36
CA ASP A 198 3.44 -8.56 26.13
C ASP A 198 3.68 -7.39 25.17
N VAL A 199 3.69 -6.14 25.67
CA VAL A 199 3.99 -4.94 24.86
C VAL A 199 5.42 -4.98 24.33
N ALA A 200 6.41 -5.35 25.15
CA ALA A 200 7.80 -5.45 24.73
C ALA A 200 8.00 -6.55 23.66
N SER A 201 7.34 -7.70 23.83
CA SER A 201 7.37 -8.80 22.86
C SER A 201 6.77 -8.41 21.49
N TRP A 202 5.71 -7.62 21.49
CA TRP A 202 5.12 -7.07 20.27
C TRP A 202 6.01 -5.98 19.65
N ALA A 203 6.56 -5.09 20.48
CA ALA A 203 7.31 -3.92 20.04
C ALA A 203 8.62 -4.28 19.33
N GLY A 204 9.37 -5.27 19.80
CA GLY A 204 10.68 -5.61 19.25
C GLY A 204 10.66 -5.95 17.76
N PRO A 205 9.89 -6.95 17.32
CA PRO A 205 9.74 -7.28 15.89
C PRO A 205 9.19 -6.12 15.07
N TYR A 206 8.17 -5.42 15.58
CA TYR A 206 7.56 -4.29 14.89
C TYR A 206 8.55 -3.15 14.66
N HIS A 207 9.27 -2.74 15.71
CA HIS A 207 10.31 -1.72 15.64
C HIS A 207 11.40 -2.09 14.63
N THR A 208 11.88 -3.34 14.66
CA THR A 208 12.88 -3.85 13.70
C THR A 208 12.38 -3.73 12.25
N LEU A 209 11.11 -4.07 12.01
CA LEU A 209 10.49 -3.92 10.69
C LEU A 209 10.49 -2.44 10.27
N ILE A 210 9.94 -1.56 11.11
CA ILE A 210 9.76 -0.14 10.78
C ILE A 210 11.09 0.55 10.56
N GLU A 211 12.06 0.34 11.45
CA GLU A 211 13.37 0.98 11.33
C GLU A 211 14.12 0.58 10.05
N LYS A 212 14.05 -0.70 9.66
CA LYS A 212 14.77 -1.22 8.51
C LYS A 212 14.05 -1.03 7.17
N SER A 213 12.72 -1.04 7.17
CA SER A 213 11.95 -1.02 5.93
C SER A 213 11.53 0.37 5.48
N LEU A 214 11.17 1.28 6.40
CA LEU A 214 10.67 2.59 5.98
C LEU A 214 11.79 3.47 5.41
N PRO A 215 11.63 4.02 4.19
CA PRO A 215 12.65 4.86 3.58
C PRO A 215 12.77 6.19 4.33
N LYS A 216 14.02 6.56 4.68
CA LYS A 216 14.32 7.77 5.46
C LYS A 216 14.57 9.00 4.56
N SER A 217 15.15 8.80 3.38
CA SER A 217 15.56 9.90 2.48
C SER A 217 14.49 10.31 1.47
N GLN A 218 13.68 9.35 1.01
CA GLN A 218 12.60 9.57 0.05
C GLN A 218 11.33 8.88 0.56
N PRO A 219 10.58 9.52 1.44
CA PRO A 219 9.36 8.93 2.00
C PRO A 219 8.32 8.65 0.92
N TRP A 220 7.44 7.67 1.16
CA TRP A 220 6.35 7.38 0.23
C TRP A 220 5.45 8.58 0.00
N GLY A 221 5.19 9.36 1.06
CA GLY A 221 4.26 10.47 1.04
C GLY A 221 2.80 10.03 1.03
N VAL A 222 1.91 11.00 0.88
CA VAL A 222 0.46 10.78 0.84
C VAL A 222 0.08 10.05 -0.45
N GLY A 223 -0.78 9.03 -0.33
CA GLY A 223 -1.37 8.31 -1.46
C GLY A 223 -0.50 7.22 -2.10
N ARG A 224 0.63 6.88 -1.49
CA ARG A 224 1.55 5.85 -1.99
C ARG A 224 2.08 4.95 -0.87
N ALA A 225 2.51 3.76 -1.26
CA ALA A 225 3.26 2.83 -0.42
C ALA A 225 4.08 1.86 -1.28
N ASP A 226 5.19 1.36 -0.77
CA ASP A 226 5.79 0.14 -1.31
C ASP A 226 5.13 -1.09 -0.66
N ALA A 227 3.91 -1.38 -1.10
CA ALA A 227 3.12 -2.48 -0.56
C ALA A 227 3.81 -3.83 -0.76
N VAL A 228 4.41 -4.06 -1.93
CA VAL A 228 5.10 -5.32 -2.25
C VAL A 228 6.31 -5.51 -1.35
N GLY A 229 7.17 -4.49 -1.22
CA GLY A 229 8.33 -4.52 -0.33
C GLY A 229 7.92 -4.78 1.12
N MET A 230 6.84 -4.14 1.61
CA MET A 230 6.34 -4.36 2.97
C MET A 230 5.76 -5.77 3.18
N ILE A 231 5.04 -6.33 2.20
CA ILE A 231 4.55 -7.73 2.27
C ILE A 231 5.73 -8.70 2.35
N LEU A 232 6.75 -8.52 1.50
CA LEU A 232 7.94 -9.37 1.50
C LEU A 232 8.76 -9.24 2.78
N ASN A 233 8.95 -8.01 3.29
CA ASN A 233 9.60 -7.74 4.56
C ASN A 233 8.84 -8.35 5.74
N ARG A 234 7.52 -8.25 5.74
CA ARG A 234 6.69 -8.81 6.79
C ARG A 234 6.79 -10.33 6.84
N LEU A 235 6.53 -11.00 5.72
CA LEU A 235 6.62 -12.46 5.64
C LEU A 235 8.05 -12.93 5.92
N GLY A 236 9.02 -12.46 5.12
CA GLY A 236 10.40 -12.93 5.17
C GLY A 236 11.14 -12.52 6.44
N GLY A 237 10.82 -11.35 6.99
CA GLY A 237 11.52 -10.77 8.13
C GLY A 237 10.92 -11.07 9.49
N LEU A 238 9.60 -11.31 9.59
CA LEU A 238 8.93 -11.47 10.88
C LEU A 238 8.13 -12.76 11.05
N ASP A 239 7.69 -13.43 9.97
CA ASP A 239 6.74 -14.53 10.11
C ASP A 239 7.38 -15.92 10.01
N ILE A 240 8.47 -16.06 9.24
CA ILE A 240 9.09 -17.36 8.95
C ILE A 240 10.35 -17.67 9.74
N GLY A 241 10.76 -16.81 10.68
CA GLY A 241 11.97 -17.06 11.49
C GLY A 241 11.82 -18.27 12.41
N VAL A 242 12.97 -18.85 12.77
CA VAL A 242 13.07 -20.03 13.66
C VAL A 242 13.27 -19.66 15.14
N THR A 243 13.58 -18.41 15.44
CA THR A 243 13.75 -17.89 16.79
C THR A 243 12.38 -17.64 17.47
N PRO A 244 12.30 -17.51 18.78
CA PRO A 244 11.03 -17.23 19.48
C PRO A 244 10.34 -15.94 19.01
N ASP A 245 11.11 -14.89 18.71
CA ASP A 245 10.64 -13.61 18.15
C ASP A 245 10.41 -13.65 16.63
N ARG A 246 10.85 -14.73 15.97
CA ARG A 246 10.71 -15.01 14.54
C ARG A 246 11.39 -14.00 13.60
N VAL A 247 12.21 -13.11 14.13
CA VAL A 247 12.87 -12.06 13.34
C VAL A 247 14.03 -12.62 12.53
N ILE A 248 13.99 -12.43 11.21
CA ILE A 248 15.13 -12.61 10.30
C ILE A 248 15.49 -11.22 9.77
N ALA A 249 16.21 -10.44 10.60
CA ALA A 249 16.52 -9.04 10.30
C ALA A 249 17.31 -8.85 8.98
N GLY A 250 18.02 -9.88 8.49
CA GLY A 250 18.73 -9.89 7.21
C GLY A 250 17.79 -9.97 5.99
N ASN A 251 16.55 -10.40 6.17
CA ASN A 251 15.54 -10.43 5.12
C ASN A 251 14.82 -9.08 4.95
N ILE A 252 14.87 -8.20 5.97
CA ILE A 252 14.20 -6.89 5.93
C ILE A 252 15.07 -5.89 5.17
N ARG A 253 14.48 -5.25 4.17
CA ARG A 253 15.14 -4.31 3.26
C ARG A 253 14.35 -3.01 3.15
N PRO A 254 15.00 -1.90 2.74
CA PRO A 254 14.28 -0.66 2.44
C PRO A 254 13.16 -0.90 1.42
N ALA A 255 11.94 -0.55 1.79
CA ALA A 255 10.77 -0.57 0.93
C ALA A 255 10.68 0.78 0.21
N ASP A 256 11.49 0.96 -0.82
CA ASP A 256 11.75 2.22 -1.51
C ASP A 256 11.28 2.24 -2.99
N ALA A 257 10.34 1.35 -3.31
CA ALA A 257 9.63 1.31 -4.58
C ALA A 257 8.17 1.81 -4.41
N PRO A 258 7.93 3.07 -4.00
CA PRO A 258 6.58 3.55 -3.73
C PRO A 258 5.73 3.52 -4.99
N VAL A 259 4.53 2.95 -4.88
CA VAL A 259 3.51 2.98 -5.92
C VAL A 259 2.24 3.62 -5.37
N ARG A 260 1.47 4.30 -6.22
CA ARG A 260 0.14 4.73 -5.84
C ARG A 260 -0.76 3.53 -5.64
N TYR A 261 -1.73 3.61 -4.76
CA TYR A 261 -2.74 2.56 -4.64
C TYR A 261 -3.49 2.42 -5.98
N PRO A 262 -3.65 1.20 -6.52
CA PRO A 262 -4.45 1.02 -7.74
C PRO A 262 -5.94 1.25 -7.42
N PHE A 263 -6.72 1.73 -8.40
CA PHE A 263 -8.16 1.74 -8.27
C PHE A 263 -8.74 0.32 -8.39
N LEU A 264 -9.84 0.04 -7.67
CA LEU A 264 -10.41 -1.31 -7.58
C LEU A 264 -11.53 -1.58 -8.58
N TRP A 265 -12.23 -0.56 -9.07
CA TRP A 265 -13.25 -0.80 -10.10
C TRP A 265 -12.60 -1.47 -11.30
N ASN A 266 -13.25 -2.52 -11.80
CA ASN A 266 -12.76 -3.40 -12.85
C ASN A 266 -11.48 -4.21 -12.51
N ALA A 267 -10.86 -4.05 -11.33
CA ALA A 267 -9.64 -4.79 -10.99
C ALA A 267 -9.85 -6.31 -11.04
N THR A 268 -11.00 -6.80 -10.58
CA THR A 268 -11.35 -8.23 -10.58
C THR A 268 -11.54 -8.82 -11.98
N MET A 269 -11.70 -7.98 -13.00
CA MET A 269 -11.83 -8.39 -14.40
C MET A 269 -10.47 -8.55 -15.10
N GLN A 270 -9.42 -7.93 -14.60
CA GLN A 270 -8.08 -8.01 -15.18
C GLN A 270 -7.48 -9.41 -14.99
N ASP A 271 -6.69 -9.89 -15.95
CA ASP A 271 -5.98 -11.17 -15.87
C ASP A 271 -4.70 -11.11 -15.02
N LYS A 272 -4.18 -9.89 -14.80
CA LYS A 272 -2.96 -9.60 -14.02
C LYS A 272 -3.12 -8.34 -13.19
N THR A 273 -2.35 -8.25 -12.11
CA THR A 273 -2.38 -7.10 -11.19
C THR A 273 -1.04 -6.93 -10.44
N GLN A 274 -0.96 -5.98 -9.52
CA GLN A 274 0.23 -5.58 -8.75
C GLN A 274 1.25 -4.78 -9.55
N TRP A 275 0.80 -3.87 -10.38
CA TRP A 275 1.57 -2.98 -11.26
C TRP A 275 2.57 -3.68 -12.19
N ALA A 276 3.53 -4.46 -11.68
CA ALA A 276 4.44 -5.26 -12.50
C ALA A 276 3.78 -6.53 -13.08
N GLY A 277 2.49 -6.76 -12.80
CA GLY A 277 1.71 -7.85 -13.36
C GLY A 277 2.17 -9.25 -12.93
N PHE A 278 2.87 -9.37 -11.81
CA PHE A 278 3.39 -10.65 -11.34
C PHE A 278 2.31 -11.51 -10.66
N ALA A 279 1.21 -10.89 -10.18
CA ALA A 279 0.11 -11.60 -9.55
C ALA A 279 -0.97 -11.93 -10.59
N PRO A 280 -1.26 -13.21 -10.88
CA PRO A 280 -2.41 -13.61 -11.67
C PRO A 280 -3.70 -13.20 -11.00
N ASN A 281 -4.73 -12.94 -11.81
CA ASN A 281 -5.99 -12.41 -11.35
C ASN A 281 -7.15 -12.85 -12.27
N GLY A 282 -8.39 -12.40 -12.01
CA GLY A 282 -9.55 -12.61 -12.87
C GLY A 282 -10.40 -13.83 -12.51
N ASN A 283 -10.10 -14.52 -11.41
CA ASN A 283 -10.98 -15.53 -10.83
C ASN A 283 -10.87 -15.53 -9.30
N ASP A 284 -11.79 -16.23 -8.61
CA ASP A 284 -11.88 -16.21 -7.15
C ASP A 284 -10.62 -16.78 -6.48
N LEU A 285 -10.01 -17.83 -7.05
CA LEU A 285 -8.81 -18.44 -6.49
C LEU A 285 -7.62 -17.48 -6.54
N PHE A 286 -7.36 -16.85 -7.68
CA PHE A 286 -6.27 -15.88 -7.81
C PHE A 286 -6.52 -14.62 -6.99
N GLY A 287 -7.78 -14.17 -6.94
CA GLY A 287 -8.21 -13.10 -6.04
C GLY A 287 -7.87 -13.42 -4.58
N LEU A 288 -8.18 -14.63 -4.13
CA LEU A 288 -7.90 -15.07 -2.77
C LEU A 288 -6.39 -15.17 -2.48
N VAL A 289 -5.58 -15.71 -3.40
CA VAL A 289 -4.10 -15.78 -3.27
C VAL A 289 -3.52 -14.38 -3.08
N ARG A 290 -3.92 -13.43 -3.95
CA ARG A 290 -3.50 -12.03 -3.87
C ARG A 290 -3.90 -11.40 -2.53
N ASN A 291 -5.19 -11.48 -2.19
CA ASN A 291 -5.75 -10.84 -0.99
C ASN A 291 -5.13 -11.41 0.29
N LEU A 292 -4.82 -12.71 0.33
CA LEU A 292 -4.16 -13.33 1.47
C LEU A 292 -2.73 -12.79 1.67
N GLY A 293 -1.98 -12.58 0.59
CA GLY A 293 -0.66 -11.93 0.66
C GLY A 293 -0.75 -10.49 1.20
N GLU A 294 -1.79 -9.76 0.80
CA GLU A 294 -2.04 -8.39 1.31
C GLU A 294 -2.37 -8.39 2.81
N VAL A 295 -3.15 -9.37 3.31
CA VAL A 295 -3.44 -9.49 4.75
C VAL A 295 -2.17 -9.70 5.55
N TYR A 296 -1.24 -10.52 5.07
CA TYR A 296 0.07 -10.69 5.73
C TYR A 296 0.83 -9.36 5.78
N GLY A 297 0.81 -8.58 4.71
CA GLY A 297 1.44 -7.26 4.64
C GLY A 297 0.85 -6.23 5.62
N VAL A 298 -0.46 -6.29 5.87
CA VAL A 298 -1.16 -5.40 6.82
C VAL A 298 -1.38 -6.07 8.19
N PHE A 299 -0.37 -6.80 8.66
CA PHE A 299 -0.27 -7.35 10.01
C PHE A 299 -1.31 -8.44 10.35
N GLY A 300 -1.69 -9.28 9.39
CA GLY A 300 -2.29 -10.56 9.73
C GLY A 300 -1.34 -11.36 10.63
N ILE A 301 -1.85 -11.98 11.69
CA ILE A 301 -1.04 -12.92 12.47
C ILE A 301 -0.82 -14.16 11.62
N PHE A 302 0.45 -14.44 11.32
CA PHE A 302 0.84 -15.59 10.52
C PHE A 302 2.09 -16.21 11.12
N ASN A 303 2.00 -17.48 11.49
CA ASN A 303 3.07 -18.20 12.18
C ASN A 303 3.13 -19.64 11.62
N PRO A 304 3.71 -19.83 10.43
CA PRO A 304 3.86 -21.17 9.87
C PRO A 304 4.80 -22.02 10.73
N GLN A 305 4.48 -23.33 10.83
CA GLN A 305 5.24 -24.28 11.63
C GLN A 305 5.67 -25.47 10.77
N PRO A 306 6.88 -26.00 10.95
CA PRO A 306 7.28 -27.24 10.30
C PRO A 306 6.29 -28.38 10.64
N ARG A 307 5.78 -29.04 9.60
CA ARG A 307 4.87 -30.20 9.69
C ARG A 307 5.16 -31.15 8.54
N PRO A 308 6.19 -32.00 8.64
CA PRO A 308 6.63 -32.86 7.56
C PRO A 308 5.55 -33.76 6.99
N GLU A 309 4.54 -34.12 7.82
CA GLU A 309 3.40 -34.95 7.46
C GLU A 309 2.28 -34.21 6.70
N TRP A 310 2.35 -32.87 6.63
CA TRP A 310 1.37 -32.08 5.90
C TRP A 310 1.82 -31.79 4.46
N VAL A 311 0.84 -31.52 3.60
CA VAL A 311 1.12 -31.08 2.22
C VAL A 311 2.00 -29.84 2.23
N GLY A 312 3.15 -29.93 1.57
CA GLY A 312 4.17 -28.88 1.57
C GLY A 312 5.16 -28.94 2.72
N GLY A 313 4.95 -29.78 3.76
CA GLY A 313 5.86 -29.93 4.89
C GLY A 313 5.76 -28.84 5.96
N VAL A 314 4.77 -27.94 5.86
CA VAL A 314 4.56 -26.80 6.75
C VAL A 314 3.07 -26.62 7.04
N ASP A 315 2.73 -26.30 8.28
CA ASP A 315 1.39 -25.87 8.68
C ASP A 315 1.25 -24.37 8.45
N TYR A 316 0.40 -23.97 7.52
CA TYR A 316 0.14 -22.57 7.18
C TYR A 316 -1.16 -22.01 7.76
N ILE A 317 -1.94 -22.79 8.54
CA ILE A 317 -3.28 -22.39 8.95
C ILE A 317 -3.56 -22.41 10.46
N SER A 318 -2.84 -23.21 11.26
CA SER A 318 -3.14 -23.32 12.69
C SER A 318 -2.90 -22.00 13.45
N VAL A 319 -1.92 -21.20 13.02
CA VAL A 319 -1.68 -19.85 13.56
C VAL A 319 -1.74 -18.87 12.38
N ASN A 320 -2.96 -18.58 11.93
CA ASN A 320 -3.23 -17.68 10.81
C ASN A 320 -4.56 -16.97 11.06
N SER A 321 -4.50 -15.64 11.26
CA SER A 321 -5.68 -14.84 11.56
C SER A 321 -6.48 -14.43 10.32
N ALA A 322 -6.04 -14.76 9.11
CA ALA A 322 -6.74 -14.39 7.88
C ALA A 322 -8.20 -14.89 7.88
N ASP A 323 -9.13 -13.98 7.66
CA ASP A 323 -10.53 -14.33 7.47
C ASP A 323 -10.81 -14.67 6.00
N PHE A 324 -10.68 -15.95 5.65
CA PHE A 324 -10.89 -16.42 4.27
C PHE A 324 -12.30 -16.11 3.74
N LYS A 325 -13.33 -16.14 4.61
CA LYS A 325 -14.69 -15.76 4.22
C LYS A 325 -14.84 -14.26 4.06
N GLY A 326 -14.20 -13.49 4.94
CA GLY A 326 -14.14 -12.03 4.83
C GLY A 326 -13.44 -11.59 3.55
N LEU A 327 -12.33 -12.24 3.18
CA LEU A 327 -11.63 -12.00 1.93
C LEU A 327 -12.49 -12.29 0.69
N ASP A 328 -13.23 -13.40 0.69
CA ASP A 328 -14.18 -13.70 -0.40
C ASP A 328 -15.28 -12.62 -0.50
N ARG A 329 -15.84 -12.20 0.62
CA ARG A 329 -16.85 -11.11 0.65
C ARG A 329 -16.28 -9.80 0.12
N LEU A 330 -15.06 -9.43 0.49
CA LEU A 330 -14.37 -8.25 -0.02
C LEU A 330 -14.15 -8.33 -1.53
N GLU A 331 -13.76 -9.48 -2.06
CA GLU A 331 -13.63 -9.70 -3.51
C GLU A 331 -14.97 -9.53 -4.23
N GLN A 332 -16.05 -10.10 -3.66
CA GLN A 332 -17.41 -9.93 -4.20
C GLN A 332 -17.88 -8.47 -4.16
N MET A 333 -17.59 -7.73 -3.08
CA MET A 333 -17.89 -6.29 -3.00
C MET A 333 -17.07 -5.49 -4.02
N THR A 334 -15.78 -5.80 -4.17
CA THR A 334 -14.93 -5.14 -5.17
C THR A 334 -15.47 -5.29 -6.59
N ARG A 335 -16.07 -6.43 -6.94
CA ARG A 335 -16.75 -6.64 -8.24
C ARG A 335 -17.95 -5.74 -8.47
N ARG A 336 -18.56 -5.25 -7.39
CA ARG A 336 -19.75 -4.37 -7.47
C ARG A 336 -19.38 -2.90 -7.54
N ILE A 337 -18.14 -2.52 -7.19
CA ILE A 337 -17.65 -1.15 -7.32
C ILE A 337 -17.54 -0.81 -8.81
N GLY A 338 -18.42 0.04 -9.29
CA GLY A 338 -18.37 0.57 -10.65
C GLY A 338 -17.38 1.73 -10.77
N LYS A 339 -17.06 2.11 -12.01
CA LYS A 339 -16.29 3.31 -12.28
C LYS A 339 -17.02 4.54 -11.74
N PRO A 340 -16.32 5.55 -11.18
CA PRO A 340 -16.95 6.79 -10.78
C PRO A 340 -17.36 7.61 -12.00
N GLU A 341 -18.59 8.12 -12.00
CA GLU A 341 -19.03 9.06 -13.02
C GLU A 341 -18.45 10.45 -12.75
N TRP A 342 -17.98 11.12 -13.81
CA TRP A 342 -17.50 12.49 -13.75
C TRP A 342 -18.67 13.44 -13.44
N PRO A 343 -18.66 14.16 -12.30
CA PRO A 343 -19.84 14.91 -11.87
C PRO A 343 -19.92 16.34 -12.43
N TRP A 344 -18.93 16.78 -13.19
CA TRP A 344 -18.87 18.14 -13.72
C TRP A 344 -19.18 18.19 -15.22
N LYS A 345 -19.24 19.42 -15.77
CA LYS A 345 -19.50 19.64 -17.18
C LYS A 345 -18.42 19.02 -18.07
N VAL A 346 -18.82 18.45 -19.20
CA VAL A 346 -17.96 17.91 -20.26
C VAL A 346 -18.34 18.57 -21.59
N ASP A 347 -17.34 18.99 -22.35
CA ASP A 347 -17.54 19.37 -23.74
C ASP A 347 -17.69 18.10 -24.61
N ARG A 348 -18.94 17.75 -24.91
CA ARG A 348 -19.28 16.54 -25.66
C ARG A 348 -18.71 16.53 -27.09
N THR A 349 -18.54 17.71 -27.71
CA THR A 349 -17.98 17.84 -29.06
C THR A 349 -16.48 17.52 -29.03
N LEU A 350 -15.77 18.08 -28.08
CA LEU A 350 -14.35 17.78 -27.88
C LEU A 350 -14.14 16.32 -27.43
N ALA A 351 -15.00 15.80 -26.56
CA ALA A 351 -14.92 14.41 -26.14
C ALA A 351 -15.07 13.42 -27.29
N ALA A 352 -15.99 13.68 -28.25
CA ALA A 352 -16.12 12.86 -29.45
C ALA A 352 -14.90 12.93 -30.37
N GLN A 353 -14.22 14.08 -30.44
CA GLN A 353 -12.92 14.20 -31.14
C GLN A 353 -11.83 13.42 -30.37
N GLY A 354 -11.81 13.55 -29.05
CA GLY A 354 -10.88 12.83 -28.17
C GLY A 354 -11.01 11.32 -28.29
N GLU A 355 -12.23 10.77 -28.42
CA GLU A 355 -12.44 9.34 -28.67
C GLU A 355 -11.75 8.87 -29.96
N LYS A 356 -11.85 9.64 -31.05
CA LYS A 356 -11.17 9.32 -32.30
C LYS A 356 -9.64 9.32 -32.11
N LEU A 357 -9.12 10.30 -31.37
CA LEU A 357 -7.69 10.38 -31.03
C LEU A 357 -7.22 9.20 -30.15
N PHE A 358 -8.01 8.82 -29.16
CA PHE A 358 -7.73 7.68 -28.28
C PHE A 358 -7.60 6.36 -29.05
N ARG A 359 -8.36 6.22 -30.15
CA ARG A 359 -8.34 5.05 -31.03
C ARG A 359 -7.40 5.18 -32.22
N ARG A 360 -6.82 6.37 -32.48
CA ARG A 360 -5.95 6.64 -33.61
C ARG A 360 -4.63 5.88 -33.48
N PRO A 361 -4.32 4.93 -34.39
CA PRO A 361 -3.05 4.23 -34.34
C PRO A 361 -1.88 5.14 -34.76
N ASP A 362 -0.73 4.93 -34.18
CA ASP A 362 0.55 5.47 -34.67
C ASP A 362 1.07 4.67 -35.89
N GLN A 363 2.24 5.03 -36.39
CA GLN A 363 2.89 4.34 -37.50
C GLN A 363 3.19 2.86 -37.24
N ASN A 364 3.19 2.42 -35.97
CA ASN A 364 3.41 1.02 -35.53
C ASN A 364 2.10 0.31 -35.21
N GLY A 365 0.95 0.91 -35.49
CA GLY A 365 -0.38 0.37 -35.19
C GLY A 365 -0.77 0.47 -33.72
N LYS A 366 -0.02 1.20 -32.88
CA LYS A 366 -0.33 1.38 -31.46
C LYS A 366 -1.19 2.63 -31.25
N SER A 367 -2.16 2.52 -30.35
CA SER A 367 -3.02 3.63 -29.90
C SER A 367 -3.21 3.55 -28.39
N CYS A 368 -3.77 4.59 -27.77
CA CYS A 368 -4.19 4.49 -26.37
C CYS A 368 -5.12 3.29 -26.14
N ALA A 369 -6.06 3.04 -27.07
CA ALA A 369 -6.99 1.94 -27.00
C ALA A 369 -6.36 0.55 -27.08
N THR A 370 -5.23 0.36 -27.77
CA THR A 370 -4.54 -0.94 -27.85
C THR A 370 -3.92 -1.35 -26.53
N CYS A 371 -3.54 -0.37 -25.68
CA CYS A 371 -2.97 -0.59 -24.35
C CYS A 371 -4.03 -0.50 -23.26
N HIS A 372 -4.96 0.46 -23.35
CA HIS A 372 -5.89 0.84 -22.29
C HIS A 372 -7.36 0.52 -22.59
N GLY A 373 -7.65 -0.10 -23.72
CA GLY A 373 -8.99 -0.55 -24.08
C GLY A 373 -9.36 -1.89 -23.46
N ILE A 374 -10.64 -2.21 -23.48
CA ILE A 374 -11.15 -3.50 -23.02
C ILE A 374 -10.92 -4.56 -24.10
N VAL A 375 -10.05 -5.51 -23.83
CA VAL A 375 -9.85 -6.70 -24.68
C VAL A 375 -10.23 -7.93 -23.86
N LYS A 376 -11.41 -8.50 -24.16
CA LYS A 376 -11.91 -9.69 -23.45
C LYS A 376 -11.07 -10.92 -23.82
N GLN A 377 -10.73 -11.71 -22.83
CA GLN A 377 -10.11 -13.02 -22.98
C GLN A 377 -11.11 -14.09 -22.52
N ASN A 378 -11.27 -15.10 -23.35
CA ASN A 378 -12.09 -16.25 -23.04
C ASN A 378 -11.17 -17.49 -23.01
N VAL A 379 -10.84 -17.92 -21.80
CA VAL A 379 -10.11 -19.17 -21.60
C VAL A 379 -11.13 -20.25 -21.25
N PRO A 380 -11.17 -21.39 -21.94
CA PRO A 380 -12.12 -22.45 -21.66
C PRO A 380 -12.15 -22.82 -20.17
N PHE A 381 -13.34 -22.89 -19.59
CA PHE A 381 -13.61 -23.25 -18.18
C PHE A 381 -13.17 -22.20 -17.13
N LEU A 382 -12.70 -21.01 -17.54
CA LEU A 382 -12.44 -19.88 -16.63
C LEU A 382 -13.41 -18.73 -16.90
N PRO A 383 -13.67 -17.88 -15.92
CA PRO A 383 -14.40 -16.62 -16.14
C PRO A 383 -13.77 -15.77 -17.23
N VAL A 384 -14.58 -15.01 -17.97
CA VAL A 384 -14.07 -14.04 -18.95
C VAL A 384 -13.30 -12.98 -18.22
N THR A 385 -12.06 -12.77 -18.63
CA THR A 385 -11.16 -11.72 -18.09
C THR A 385 -10.86 -10.66 -19.14
N TRP A 386 -10.28 -9.56 -18.71
CA TRP A 386 -9.75 -8.52 -19.58
C TRP A 386 -8.22 -8.65 -19.62
N LYS A 387 -7.69 -8.66 -20.84
CA LYS A 387 -6.25 -8.66 -21.05
C LYS A 387 -5.65 -7.36 -20.47
N THR A 388 -4.65 -7.51 -19.62
CA THR A 388 -3.87 -6.41 -19.09
C THR A 388 -2.49 -6.45 -19.76
N PRO A 389 -2.26 -5.65 -20.81
CA PRO A 389 -0.96 -5.62 -21.47
C PRO A 389 0.13 -5.15 -20.50
N LEU A 390 1.25 -5.87 -20.47
CA LEU A 390 2.46 -5.48 -19.76
C LEU A 390 3.42 -4.84 -20.76
N ILE A 391 3.66 -3.54 -20.60
CA ILE A 391 4.43 -2.75 -21.58
C ILE A 391 5.52 -1.99 -20.84
N ASP A 392 6.75 -2.05 -21.37
CA ASP A 392 7.81 -1.13 -20.98
C ASP A 392 7.55 0.19 -21.68
N VAL A 393 7.13 1.18 -20.92
CA VAL A 393 6.92 2.55 -21.36
C VAL A 393 8.03 3.47 -20.87
N GLU A 394 9.18 2.88 -20.50
CA GLU A 394 10.40 3.55 -20.05
C GLU A 394 10.28 4.30 -18.72
N THR A 395 9.35 3.89 -17.86
CA THR A 395 9.26 4.34 -16.46
C THR A 395 10.37 3.74 -15.60
N ASP A 396 10.28 3.85 -14.27
CA ASP A 396 11.30 3.32 -13.37
C ASP A 396 11.35 1.78 -13.31
N SER A 397 12.45 1.28 -12.75
CA SER A 397 12.71 -0.15 -12.57
C SER A 397 12.59 -0.61 -11.12
N ARG A 398 12.26 0.29 -10.18
CA ARG A 398 12.47 0.04 -8.75
C ARG A 398 11.63 -1.12 -8.20
N GLN A 399 10.36 -1.22 -8.60
CA GLN A 399 9.51 -2.33 -8.17
C GLN A 399 10.03 -3.69 -8.67
N TYR A 400 10.65 -3.73 -9.86
CA TYR A 400 11.28 -4.95 -10.36
C TYR A 400 12.48 -5.38 -9.50
N ALA A 401 13.25 -4.44 -8.96
CA ALA A 401 14.32 -4.75 -8.02
C ALA A 401 13.78 -5.41 -6.74
N THR A 402 12.65 -4.93 -6.22
CA THR A 402 11.96 -5.54 -5.07
C THR A 402 11.56 -6.99 -5.35
N LEU A 403 11.04 -7.29 -6.54
CA LEU A 403 10.64 -8.65 -6.92
C LEU A 403 11.81 -9.65 -7.04
N GLN A 404 13.05 -9.17 -7.08
CA GLN A 404 14.25 -10.00 -7.12
C GLN A 404 14.84 -10.30 -5.74
N TRP A 405 14.21 -9.88 -4.66
CA TRP A 405 14.73 -10.09 -3.32
C TRP A 405 14.82 -11.57 -2.97
N GLN A 406 16.00 -11.96 -2.51
CA GLN A 406 16.29 -13.29 -1.97
C GLN A 406 16.42 -13.18 -0.46
N GLY A 407 16.07 -14.23 0.28
CA GLY A 407 16.16 -14.25 1.73
C GLY A 407 16.31 -15.65 2.30
N ASP A 408 16.66 -15.73 3.57
CA ASP A 408 16.64 -16.95 4.36
C ASP A 408 15.19 -17.47 4.41
N SER A 409 15.03 -18.74 4.13
CA SER A 409 13.71 -19.40 4.05
C SER A 409 13.13 -19.80 5.42
N GLY A 410 13.88 -19.62 6.49
CA GLY A 410 13.43 -19.89 7.86
C GLY A 410 12.80 -21.26 8.03
N VAL A 411 11.63 -21.31 8.66
CA VAL A 411 10.86 -22.55 8.88
C VAL A 411 10.38 -23.24 7.60
N MET A 412 10.42 -22.55 6.45
CA MET A 412 10.04 -23.11 5.16
C MET A 412 11.20 -23.86 4.48
N ASN A 413 12.44 -23.74 4.98
CA ASN A 413 13.60 -24.43 4.43
C ASN A 413 13.37 -25.95 4.38
N GLY A 414 13.68 -26.58 3.24
CA GLY A 414 13.50 -28.02 3.03
C GLY A 414 12.07 -28.50 2.80
N SER A 415 11.07 -27.62 2.97
CA SER A 415 9.68 -27.90 2.60
C SER A 415 9.51 -27.94 1.07
N TYR A 416 8.32 -28.33 0.60
CA TYR A 416 8.08 -28.45 -0.82
C TYR A 416 7.35 -27.23 -1.39
N LEU A 417 7.85 -26.73 -2.50
CA LEU A 417 7.01 -25.96 -3.42
C LEU A 417 5.89 -26.89 -3.90
N LEU A 418 4.65 -26.45 -3.79
CA LEU A 418 3.47 -27.25 -4.17
C LEU A 418 3.46 -27.60 -5.67
N LEU A 419 4.18 -26.82 -6.49
CA LEU A 419 4.47 -27.10 -7.89
C LEU A 419 5.75 -26.31 -8.28
N PRO A 420 6.74 -26.88 -8.93
CA PRO A 420 6.85 -28.25 -9.49
C PRO A 420 7.50 -29.30 -8.56
N PHE A 421 7.08 -29.42 -7.32
CA PHE A 421 7.59 -30.38 -6.32
C PHE A 421 9.09 -30.24 -6.02
N LYS A 422 9.61 -29.03 -6.09
CA LYS A 422 10.99 -28.70 -5.75
C LYS A 422 11.09 -28.35 -4.26
N ARG A 423 12.16 -28.75 -3.59
CA ARG A 423 12.41 -28.31 -2.20
C ARG A 423 12.82 -26.85 -2.16
N ILE A 424 12.28 -26.12 -1.21
CA ILE A 424 12.70 -24.78 -0.86
C ILE A 424 14.13 -24.85 -0.35
N GLN A 425 15.00 -24.01 -0.89
CA GLN A 425 16.40 -23.94 -0.54
C GLN A 425 16.58 -23.06 0.73
N PRO A 426 17.73 -23.15 1.44
CA PRO A 426 18.03 -22.30 2.61
C PRO A 426 17.89 -20.80 2.30
N THR A 427 18.23 -20.40 1.07
CA THR A 427 17.98 -19.07 0.52
C THR A 427 17.08 -19.20 -0.70
N GLU A 428 15.99 -18.46 -0.73
CA GLU A 428 14.98 -18.53 -1.81
C GLU A 428 14.46 -17.12 -2.13
N SER A 429 13.82 -16.96 -3.30
CA SER A 429 13.08 -15.74 -3.64
C SER A 429 11.96 -15.49 -2.63
N LEU A 430 11.90 -14.28 -2.06
CA LEU A 430 10.83 -13.90 -1.13
C LEU A 430 9.44 -13.94 -1.80
N VAL A 431 9.35 -13.68 -3.10
CA VAL A 431 8.10 -13.86 -3.88
C VAL A 431 7.71 -15.33 -3.95
N THR A 432 8.68 -16.24 -4.11
CA THR A 432 8.43 -17.69 -4.09
C THR A 432 7.95 -18.14 -2.71
N LEU A 433 8.56 -17.66 -1.64
CA LEU A 433 8.13 -17.97 -0.27
C LEU A 433 6.70 -17.47 0.00
N LEU A 434 6.38 -16.23 -0.40
CA LEU A 434 5.03 -15.67 -0.29
C LEU A 434 4.00 -16.48 -1.07
N SER A 435 4.29 -16.80 -2.33
CA SER A 435 3.39 -17.58 -3.18
C SER A 435 3.15 -18.99 -2.62
N THR A 436 4.19 -19.62 -2.07
CA THR A 436 4.07 -20.94 -1.45
C THR A 436 3.25 -20.88 -0.16
N ALA A 437 3.48 -19.86 0.69
CA ALA A 437 2.75 -19.68 1.94
C ALA A 437 1.25 -19.44 1.70
N THR A 438 0.92 -18.56 0.75
CA THR A 438 -0.48 -18.25 0.41
C THR A 438 -1.20 -19.44 -0.22
N ALA A 439 -0.58 -20.12 -1.18
CA ALA A 439 -1.16 -21.30 -1.80
C ALA A 439 -1.30 -22.45 -0.81
N GLY A 440 -0.27 -22.69 0.02
CA GLY A 440 -0.32 -23.71 1.07
C GLY A 440 -1.45 -23.44 2.07
N ALA A 441 -1.62 -22.21 2.53
CA ALA A 441 -2.70 -21.84 3.43
C ALA A 441 -4.09 -22.07 2.81
N ILE A 442 -4.28 -21.73 1.52
CA ILE A 442 -5.55 -21.95 0.81
C ILE A 442 -5.85 -23.43 0.67
N LEU A 443 -4.88 -24.24 0.24
CA LEU A 443 -5.06 -25.68 0.07
C LEU A 443 -5.39 -26.36 1.41
N GLN A 444 -4.66 -26.05 2.46
CA GLN A 444 -4.89 -26.59 3.80
C GLN A 444 -6.24 -26.13 4.38
N LYS A 445 -6.65 -24.91 4.11
CA LYS A 445 -7.98 -24.40 4.49
C LYS A 445 -9.11 -25.13 3.75
N ALA A 446 -8.87 -25.54 2.51
CA ALA A 446 -9.79 -26.36 1.71
C ALA A 446 -9.83 -27.85 2.14
N GLY A 447 -9.09 -28.23 3.19
CA GLY A 447 -9.08 -29.58 3.74
C GLY A 447 -7.96 -30.49 3.24
N LEU A 448 -7.04 -29.98 2.41
CA LEU A 448 -5.89 -30.74 1.92
C LEU A 448 -4.73 -30.64 2.94
N ARG A 449 -4.87 -31.33 4.06
CA ARG A 449 -3.85 -31.36 5.11
C ARG A 449 -2.89 -32.54 5.01
N GLU A 450 -3.37 -33.69 4.53
CA GLU A 450 -2.59 -34.90 4.36
C GLU A 450 -2.11 -35.07 2.92
N ASP A 451 -1.11 -35.91 2.69
CA ASP A 451 -0.55 -36.15 1.39
C ASP A 451 -1.64 -36.48 0.35
N PRO A 452 -1.78 -35.71 -0.74
CA PRO A 452 -2.83 -35.92 -1.74
C PRO A 452 -2.71 -37.27 -2.48
N LEU A 453 -1.60 -37.95 -2.36
CA LEU A 453 -1.45 -39.32 -2.91
C LEU A 453 -2.26 -40.35 -2.12
N SER A 454 -2.73 -40.02 -0.91
CA SER A 454 -3.55 -40.90 -0.07
C SER A 454 -5.05 -40.64 -0.12
N THR A 455 -5.52 -39.52 -0.70
CA THR A 455 -6.95 -39.14 -0.68
C THR A 455 -7.46 -38.78 -2.08
N SER A 456 -8.26 -39.65 -2.66
CA SER A 456 -8.87 -39.55 -4.00
C SER A 456 -10.03 -38.55 -4.14
N GLN A 457 -10.15 -37.50 -3.31
CA GLN A 457 -11.40 -36.71 -3.19
C GLN A 457 -11.28 -35.19 -3.38
N SER A 458 -10.28 -34.61 -3.98
CA SER A 458 -10.30 -33.15 -4.19
C SER A 458 -10.61 -32.74 -5.63
N ILE A 459 -11.46 -31.73 -5.79
CA ILE A 459 -11.88 -31.14 -7.07
C ILE A 459 -10.68 -30.57 -7.86
N LEU A 460 -9.65 -30.08 -7.16
CA LEU A 460 -8.40 -29.59 -7.77
C LEU A 460 -7.56 -30.73 -8.34
N LEU A 461 -7.63 -31.94 -7.77
CA LEU A 461 -6.88 -33.12 -8.20
C LEU A 461 -7.64 -33.97 -9.21
N LYS A 462 -8.92 -33.76 -9.45
CA LYS A 462 -9.68 -34.48 -10.50
C LYS A 462 -9.16 -34.23 -11.92
N ASN A 463 -8.33 -33.18 -12.12
CA ASN A 463 -7.61 -32.96 -13.39
C ASN A 463 -6.27 -32.22 -13.18
N PRO A 464 -5.25 -32.87 -12.56
CA PRO A 464 -3.97 -32.23 -12.26
C PRO A 464 -3.22 -31.76 -13.51
N LYS A 465 -3.33 -32.49 -14.63
CA LYS A 465 -2.70 -32.12 -15.91
C LYS A 465 -3.30 -30.87 -16.56
N LYS A 466 -4.53 -30.49 -16.19
CA LYS A 466 -5.25 -29.37 -16.80
C LYS A 466 -5.14 -28.08 -15.97
N ASN A 467 -5.04 -28.20 -14.64
CA ASN A 467 -5.02 -27.06 -13.71
C ASN A 467 -3.62 -26.73 -13.17
N ALA A 468 -2.68 -27.69 -13.22
CA ALA A 468 -1.31 -27.50 -12.77
C ALA A 468 -0.57 -26.34 -13.49
N PRO A 469 -0.70 -26.13 -14.82
CA PRO A 469 -0.04 -25.02 -15.48
C PRO A 469 -0.50 -23.64 -14.98
N LEU A 470 -1.78 -23.47 -14.65
CA LEU A 470 -2.36 -22.20 -14.19
C LEU A 470 -1.84 -21.81 -12.80
N VAL A 471 -1.71 -22.78 -11.90
CA VAL A 471 -1.17 -22.54 -10.55
C VAL A 471 0.34 -22.29 -10.61
N VAL A 472 1.06 -23.00 -11.48
CA VAL A 472 2.51 -22.84 -11.69
C VAL A 472 2.86 -21.46 -12.25
N ASP A 473 2.11 -20.98 -13.25
CA ASP A 473 2.32 -19.64 -13.81
C ASP A 473 1.97 -18.52 -12.80
N ALA A 474 0.99 -18.78 -11.92
CA ALA A 474 0.64 -17.89 -10.81
C ALA A 474 1.73 -17.75 -9.75
N MET A 475 2.59 -18.77 -9.61
CA MET A 475 3.63 -18.85 -8.59
C MET A 475 5.03 -18.49 -9.12
N ARG A 476 5.17 -18.23 -10.41
CA ARG A 476 6.46 -17.88 -10.99
C ARG A 476 6.79 -16.40 -10.71
N ALA A 477 7.86 -16.19 -9.97
CA ALA A 477 8.50 -14.87 -9.95
C ALA A 477 8.84 -14.43 -11.38
N PRO A 478 8.70 -13.16 -11.76
CA PRO A 478 9.10 -12.67 -13.06
C PRO A 478 10.54 -13.08 -13.35
N ALA A 479 10.81 -13.59 -14.55
CA ALA A 479 12.14 -14.04 -14.93
C ALA A 479 13.17 -12.93 -14.75
N SER A 480 14.28 -13.23 -14.08
CA SER A 480 15.30 -12.28 -13.61
C SER A 480 16.16 -11.64 -14.70
N SER A 481 15.90 -11.86 -15.98
CA SER A 481 16.81 -11.50 -17.06
C SER A 481 16.26 -10.49 -18.08
N THR A 482 15.20 -9.75 -17.77
CA THR A 482 14.68 -8.77 -18.74
C THR A 482 15.21 -7.38 -18.44
N THR A 483 15.86 -6.79 -19.41
CA THR A 483 16.18 -5.34 -19.48
C THR A 483 14.92 -4.47 -19.66
N ALA A 484 13.74 -5.09 -19.75
CA ALA A 484 12.46 -4.44 -19.97
C ALA A 484 11.64 -4.45 -18.67
N TYR A 485 11.33 -3.27 -18.14
CA TYR A 485 10.55 -3.07 -16.91
C TYR A 485 9.10 -2.78 -17.29
N LYS A 486 8.30 -3.84 -17.43
CA LYS A 486 6.95 -3.79 -17.98
C LYS A 486 5.93 -3.63 -16.87
N TYR A 487 5.12 -2.58 -16.97
CA TYR A 487 4.01 -2.32 -16.05
C TYR A 487 2.66 -2.55 -16.73
N GLU A 488 1.64 -2.80 -15.90
CA GLU A 488 0.27 -3.03 -16.37
C GLU A 488 -0.33 -1.77 -17.01
N SER A 489 -0.86 -1.93 -18.21
CA SER A 489 -1.67 -0.93 -18.88
C SER A 489 -3.13 -1.18 -18.52
N ARG A 490 -3.64 -0.48 -17.50
CA ARG A 490 -5.00 -0.68 -17.01
C ARG A 490 -6.03 -0.05 -17.94
N VAL A 491 -7.24 -0.62 -17.96
CA VAL A 491 -8.40 0.02 -18.59
C VAL A 491 -8.67 1.37 -17.92
N LEU A 492 -8.80 2.45 -18.71
CA LEU A 492 -8.87 3.83 -18.19
C LEU A 492 -10.25 4.29 -17.74
N GLN A 493 -11.24 3.40 -17.60
CA GLN A 493 -12.53 3.79 -17.03
C GLN A 493 -12.32 4.42 -15.64
N GLY A 494 -12.91 5.61 -15.41
CA GLY A 494 -12.77 6.34 -14.16
C GLY A 494 -11.37 6.87 -13.87
N ILE A 495 -10.46 6.91 -14.84
CA ILE A 495 -9.06 7.30 -14.63
C ILE A 495 -8.90 8.68 -14.01
N TRP A 496 -9.83 9.59 -14.28
CA TRP A 496 -9.84 10.93 -13.72
C TRP A 496 -9.76 10.94 -12.18
N ALA A 497 -10.37 9.95 -11.52
CA ALA A 497 -10.36 9.82 -10.07
C ALA A 497 -9.09 9.16 -9.49
N ALA A 498 -8.07 8.90 -10.31
CA ALA A 498 -6.91 8.11 -9.91
C ALA A 498 -5.57 8.88 -9.82
N ALA A 499 -5.62 10.22 -9.81
CA ALA A 499 -4.41 11.05 -9.63
C ALA A 499 -3.71 10.79 -8.27
N PRO A 500 -2.37 10.93 -8.19
CA PRO A 500 -1.42 11.21 -9.26
C PRO A 500 -1.20 10.02 -10.18
N TYR A 501 -0.61 10.24 -11.35
CA TYR A 501 -0.51 9.26 -12.45
C TYR A 501 0.86 8.60 -12.55
N LEU A 502 1.02 7.69 -13.50
CA LEU A 502 1.97 6.60 -13.57
C LEU A 502 1.79 5.62 -12.40
N HIS A 503 2.42 4.45 -12.43
CA HIS A 503 2.32 3.44 -11.38
C HIS A 503 2.87 3.96 -10.04
N ASN A 504 3.94 4.77 -10.08
CA ASN A 504 4.61 5.34 -8.92
C ASN A 504 4.01 6.69 -8.45
N GLY A 505 2.97 7.20 -9.13
CA GLY A 505 2.34 8.47 -8.76
C GLY A 505 3.24 9.69 -8.91
N SER A 506 4.17 9.70 -9.88
CA SER A 506 5.14 10.78 -10.09
C SER A 506 4.63 11.92 -10.97
N VAL A 507 3.40 11.84 -11.50
CA VAL A 507 2.81 12.86 -12.38
C VAL A 507 1.48 13.33 -11.81
N PRO A 508 1.31 14.62 -11.46
CA PRO A 508 0.16 15.08 -10.69
C PRO A 508 -1.17 15.12 -11.47
N THR A 509 -1.13 15.40 -12.77
CA THR A 509 -2.34 15.59 -13.60
C THR A 509 -2.26 14.83 -14.93
N LEU A 510 -3.42 14.56 -15.57
CA LEU A 510 -3.42 14.03 -16.94
C LEU A 510 -2.86 15.03 -17.95
N THR A 511 -3.03 16.32 -17.69
CA THR A 511 -2.39 17.37 -18.52
C THR A 511 -0.87 17.21 -18.49
N ASP A 512 -0.26 17.05 -17.31
CA ASP A 512 1.19 16.85 -17.18
C ASP A 512 1.64 15.51 -17.80
N LEU A 513 0.80 14.47 -17.71
CA LEU A 513 1.12 13.17 -18.32
C LEU A 513 1.22 13.24 -19.85
N LEU A 514 0.46 14.15 -20.46
CA LEU A 514 0.53 14.42 -21.91
C LEU A 514 1.66 15.36 -22.30
N GLU A 515 2.49 15.82 -21.36
CA GLU A 515 3.72 16.55 -21.63
C GLU A 515 4.95 15.62 -21.64
N PRO A 516 6.01 15.95 -22.39
CA PRO A 516 7.29 15.27 -22.31
C PRO A 516 7.83 15.25 -20.87
N ALA A 517 8.60 14.23 -20.49
CA ALA A 517 9.06 14.02 -19.11
C ALA A 517 9.88 15.20 -18.56
N ASP A 518 10.64 15.90 -19.42
CA ASP A 518 11.42 17.08 -19.07
C ASP A 518 10.55 18.32 -18.74
N LYS A 519 9.29 18.32 -19.17
CA LYS A 519 8.30 19.39 -18.91
C LYS A 519 7.38 19.08 -17.72
N ARG A 520 7.38 17.83 -17.23
CA ARG A 520 6.59 17.44 -16.06
C ARG A 520 7.18 18.06 -14.79
N PRO A 521 6.34 18.35 -13.76
CA PRO A 521 6.82 18.94 -12.51
C PRO A 521 7.93 18.13 -11.86
N VAL A 522 9.01 18.80 -11.45
CA VAL A 522 10.10 18.20 -10.67
C VAL A 522 9.70 17.95 -9.22
N SER A 523 8.70 18.66 -8.75
CA SER A 523 8.06 18.43 -7.44
C SER A 523 6.64 18.99 -7.44
N PHE A 524 5.77 18.41 -6.62
CA PHE A 524 4.39 18.84 -6.45
C PHE A 524 3.84 18.41 -5.08
N GLU A 525 2.77 19.04 -4.66
CA GLU A 525 2.04 18.69 -3.44
C GLU A 525 0.99 17.63 -3.74
N VAL A 526 0.81 16.69 -2.80
CA VAL A 526 -0.21 15.64 -2.82
C VAL A 526 -1.15 15.83 -1.64
N GLY A 527 -2.42 15.97 -1.92
CA GLY A 527 -3.51 16.14 -0.96
C GLY A 527 -4.86 15.98 -1.65
N VAL A 528 -5.91 16.49 -1.02
CA VAL A 528 -7.30 16.27 -1.48
C VAL A 528 -7.78 17.29 -2.51
N ASP A 529 -7.12 18.43 -2.66
CA ASP A 529 -7.53 19.47 -3.60
C ASP A 529 -7.30 19.03 -5.04
N TYR A 530 -8.34 19.17 -5.87
CA TYR A 530 -8.39 18.60 -7.21
C TYR A 530 -8.70 19.68 -8.26
N ASP A 531 -7.94 19.66 -9.37
CA ASP A 531 -8.07 20.54 -10.52
C ASP A 531 -8.86 19.81 -11.63
N ILE A 532 -10.09 20.28 -11.89
CA ILE A 532 -10.99 19.69 -12.90
C ILE A 532 -10.57 19.98 -14.34
N ASP A 533 -9.80 21.05 -14.57
CA ASP A 533 -9.33 21.42 -15.91
C ASP A 533 -8.09 20.62 -16.29
N LYS A 534 -7.14 20.49 -15.37
CA LYS A 534 -5.94 19.66 -15.57
C LYS A 534 -6.19 18.17 -15.35
N VAL A 535 -7.31 17.81 -14.78
CA VAL A 535 -7.72 16.44 -14.43
C VAL A 535 -6.69 15.77 -13.52
N GLY A 536 -6.62 16.23 -12.28
CA GLY A 536 -5.65 15.72 -11.31
C GLY A 536 -5.53 16.57 -10.05
N LEU A 537 -4.38 16.52 -9.40
CA LEU A 537 -4.13 17.27 -8.18
C LEU A 537 -4.05 18.78 -8.47
N ALA A 538 -4.63 19.59 -7.60
CA ALA A 538 -4.45 21.03 -7.66
C ALA A 538 -2.99 21.39 -7.34
N GLY A 539 -2.51 22.49 -7.94
CA GLY A 539 -1.13 22.95 -7.78
C GLY A 539 -0.78 23.36 -6.34
N THR A 540 -1.79 23.75 -5.55
CA THR A 540 -1.66 24.04 -4.13
C THR A 540 -2.65 23.18 -3.36
N GLN A 541 -2.19 22.57 -2.28
CA GLN A 541 -3.02 21.78 -1.37
C GLN A 541 -3.26 22.58 -0.08
N THR A 542 -4.50 22.68 0.35
CA THR A 542 -4.89 23.54 1.48
C THR A 542 -5.46 22.75 2.66
N VAL A 543 -5.65 21.44 2.51
CA VAL A 543 -6.23 20.56 3.54
C VAL A 543 -5.27 19.44 3.87
N SER A 544 -4.89 19.33 5.15
CA SER A 544 -4.02 18.26 5.65
C SER A 544 -4.71 16.88 5.61
N PRO A 545 -3.93 15.81 5.43
CA PRO A 545 -2.49 15.79 5.27
C PRO A 545 -2.04 16.19 3.86
N VAL A 546 -0.93 16.90 3.81
CA VAL A 546 -0.25 17.25 2.55
C VAL A 546 1.17 16.69 2.61
N SER A 547 1.62 16.12 1.52
CA SER A 547 3.03 15.77 1.34
C SER A 547 3.57 16.34 0.04
N ARG A 548 4.86 16.62 0.01
CA ARG A 548 5.56 17.02 -1.20
C ARG A 548 6.23 15.79 -1.82
N THR A 549 5.97 15.56 -3.09
CA THR A 549 6.65 14.52 -3.87
C THR A 549 7.74 15.19 -4.70
N GLU A 550 8.99 14.82 -4.46
CA GLU A 550 10.13 15.15 -5.30
C GLU A 550 10.31 14.04 -6.35
N THR A 551 10.44 14.42 -7.62
CA THR A 551 10.56 13.47 -8.73
C THR A 551 11.96 13.50 -9.34
N THR A 552 12.41 12.37 -9.87
CA THR A 552 13.62 12.29 -10.68
C THR A 552 13.28 12.24 -12.17
N GLY A 553 14.21 12.63 -13.02
CA GLY A 553 14.07 12.57 -14.47
C GLY A 553 14.44 11.20 -15.04
N CYS A 554 14.70 11.16 -16.36
CA CYS A 554 15.04 9.93 -17.08
C CYS A 554 16.47 9.45 -16.83
N GLU A 555 17.31 10.27 -16.23
CA GLU A 555 18.66 9.95 -15.79
C GLU A 555 18.70 9.00 -14.57
N ALA A 556 17.59 8.88 -13.83
CA ALA A 556 17.49 8.07 -12.62
C ALA A 556 16.26 7.14 -12.67
N ARG A 557 16.21 6.26 -13.66
CA ARG A 557 15.13 5.25 -13.82
C ARG A 557 15.10 4.19 -12.73
N ASP A 558 16.15 4.05 -11.93
CA ASP A 558 16.22 3.18 -10.75
C ASP A 558 15.57 3.81 -9.50
N SER A 559 15.17 5.07 -9.58
CA SER A 559 14.42 5.77 -8.52
C SER A 559 12.94 5.48 -8.61
N GLY A 560 12.31 5.04 -7.51
CA GLY A 560 10.85 4.87 -7.40
C GLY A 560 10.04 6.16 -7.57
N ASN A 561 10.70 7.31 -7.71
CA ASN A 561 10.08 8.62 -7.93
C ASN A 561 10.31 9.16 -9.36
N SER A 562 10.77 8.34 -10.30
CA SER A 562 11.03 8.79 -11.67
C SER A 562 9.72 9.21 -12.36
N ARG A 563 9.74 10.43 -12.96
CA ARG A 563 8.66 10.94 -13.83
C ARG A 563 8.85 10.58 -15.30
N CYS A 564 9.82 9.72 -15.61
CA CYS A 564 10.19 9.30 -16.95
C CYS A 564 9.14 8.36 -17.58
N GLY A 565 9.21 8.25 -18.90
CA GLY A 565 8.43 7.29 -19.68
C GLY A 565 7.04 7.78 -20.09
N HIS A 566 6.30 6.91 -20.79
CA HIS A 566 5.02 7.23 -21.42
C HIS A 566 5.12 8.42 -22.38
N GLU A 567 6.13 8.40 -23.27
CA GLU A 567 6.48 9.49 -24.18
C GLU A 567 6.45 9.09 -25.66
N GLY A 568 6.29 10.08 -26.51
CA GLY A 568 6.32 9.95 -27.97
C GLY A 568 4.96 10.16 -28.63
N VAL A 569 4.90 9.95 -29.94
CA VAL A 569 3.68 10.18 -30.74
C VAL A 569 2.54 9.27 -30.30
N GLY A 570 2.84 8.00 -30.04
CA GLY A 570 1.86 7.00 -29.58
C GLY A 570 1.30 7.25 -28.19
N PHE A 571 1.92 8.13 -27.40
CA PHE A 571 1.51 8.49 -26.02
C PHE A 571 0.92 9.91 -25.93
N GLY A 572 0.77 10.62 -27.05
CA GLY A 572 0.15 11.94 -27.10
C GLY A 572 1.03 13.11 -26.66
N THR A 573 2.26 12.88 -26.18
CA THR A 573 3.12 13.97 -25.66
C THR A 573 3.58 14.94 -26.76
N LYS A 574 3.60 14.50 -28.02
CA LYS A 574 3.93 15.32 -29.18
C LYS A 574 2.71 15.89 -29.91
N TRP A 575 1.51 15.69 -29.40
CA TRP A 575 0.28 16.21 -30.00
C TRP A 575 0.12 17.72 -29.76
N GLY A 576 -0.64 18.39 -30.64
CA GLY A 576 -0.95 19.79 -30.47
C GLY A 576 -1.90 20.07 -29.31
N PRO A 577 -1.97 21.32 -28.79
CA PRO A 577 -2.80 21.66 -27.62
C PRO A 577 -4.28 21.29 -27.78
N ASN A 578 -4.85 21.47 -28.97
CA ASN A 578 -6.26 21.13 -29.25
C ASN A 578 -6.52 19.61 -29.19
N GLU A 579 -5.57 18.79 -29.67
CA GLU A 579 -5.66 17.33 -29.60
C GLU A 579 -5.57 16.84 -28.15
N LYS A 580 -4.62 17.38 -27.38
CA LYS A 580 -4.47 17.07 -25.94
C LYS A 580 -5.74 17.44 -25.18
N ARG A 581 -6.30 18.63 -25.42
CA ARG A 581 -7.55 19.07 -24.81
C ARG A 581 -8.72 18.16 -25.17
N ALA A 582 -8.87 17.77 -26.44
CA ALA A 582 -9.91 16.85 -26.86
C ALA A 582 -9.78 15.47 -26.18
N LEU A 583 -8.54 14.97 -26.08
CA LEU A 583 -8.30 13.71 -25.35
C LEU A 583 -8.68 13.82 -23.87
N LEU A 584 -8.34 14.90 -23.18
CA LEU A 584 -8.70 15.13 -21.79
C LEU A 584 -10.22 15.13 -21.59
N GLU A 585 -10.98 15.78 -22.47
CA GLU A 585 -12.45 15.77 -22.41
C GLU A 585 -13.01 14.35 -22.61
N TYR A 586 -12.42 13.54 -23.46
CA TYR A 586 -12.82 12.14 -23.60
C TYR A 586 -12.50 11.32 -22.35
N LEU A 587 -11.30 11.47 -21.75
CA LEU A 587 -10.91 10.75 -20.55
C LEU A 587 -11.82 11.05 -19.34
N LYS A 588 -12.44 12.23 -19.27
CA LYS A 588 -13.47 12.57 -18.28
C LYS A 588 -14.73 11.71 -18.44
N THR A 589 -14.99 11.19 -19.64
CA THR A 589 -16.21 10.37 -19.94
C THR A 589 -16.01 8.87 -19.71
N LEU A 590 -14.77 8.43 -19.59
CA LEU A 590 -14.45 7.03 -19.34
C LEU A 590 -14.77 6.68 -17.89
#